data_fec3df25d0aee2c066a4f87d6e70f56b
#
_entry.id   fec3df25d0aee2c066a4f87d6e70f56b
#
_cell.length_a   1.000
_cell.length_b   1.000
_cell.length_c   1.000
_cell.angle_alpha   90.00
_cell.angle_beta   90.00
_cell.angle_gamma   90.00
#
_symmetry.space_group_name_H-M   'P 1'
#
loop_
_entity.id
_entity.type
_entity.pdbx_description
1 polymer ?
#
loop_
_entity_poly.entity_id
_entity_poly.type
_entity_poly.pdbx_seq_one_letter_code
_entity_poly.pdbx_strand_id
1 'polypeptide(L)'
;MAVVLSSLFYCEVEAGQTLVYEGEIGSELFIIAQGCISISVKSGEENIELGRLRSGDFFGEMSLLEQTARSASCTAVENTSCFMLKARDFSQIIVNDPVIAVSILQQMLSSTVSRLLRTNSFLTQVIQWGDEAKKRAITDPFTGLFNRRYLDDNIGNLIRRNTETTGASFAMVDVDRFGTLNKTYGSVFCDNILLAITDVFKKTFDHQDTLIRR
;
A
#
# COMPACT_ATOMS: atom_id res chain seq x y z
N MET A 1 12.65 -16.71 35.14
CA MET A 1 13.06 -15.29 34.90
C MET A 1 14.59 -15.11 34.90
N ALA A 2 15.34 -15.70 35.81
CA ALA A 2 16.81 -15.60 35.83
C ALA A 2 17.50 -16.17 34.58
N VAL A 3 17.01 -17.28 34.04
CA VAL A 3 17.58 -17.95 32.85
C VAL A 3 17.46 -17.08 31.58
N VAL A 4 16.38 -16.36 31.40
CA VAL A 4 16.19 -15.49 30.22
C VAL A 4 17.11 -14.28 30.26
N LEU A 5 17.27 -13.67 31.43
CA LEU A 5 18.14 -12.50 31.59
C LEU A 5 19.63 -12.86 31.34
N SER A 6 20.04 -14.08 31.67
CA SER A 6 21.41 -14.54 31.38
C SER A 6 21.66 -14.91 29.91
N SER A 7 20.59 -15.06 29.13
CA SER A 7 20.65 -15.39 27.68
C SER A 7 20.52 -14.15 26.77
N LEU A 8 20.28 -12.97 27.36
CA LEU A 8 20.16 -11.73 26.63
C LEU A 8 21.47 -10.95 26.70
N PHE A 9 21.95 -10.53 25.54
CA PHE A 9 23.13 -9.66 25.40
C PHE A 9 22.68 -8.24 25.15
N TYR A 10 23.09 -7.31 26.02
CA TYR A 10 22.83 -5.88 25.80
C TYR A 10 23.81 -5.32 24.78
N CYS A 11 23.33 -4.53 23.84
CA CYS A 11 24.14 -3.84 22.84
C CYS A 11 23.64 -2.40 22.64
N GLU A 12 24.56 -1.50 22.41
CA GLU A 12 24.32 -0.12 22.04
C GLU A 12 24.74 0.10 20.59
N VAL A 13 23.98 0.89 19.88
CA VAL A 13 24.12 1.16 18.45
C VAL A 13 24.02 2.65 18.23
N GLU A 14 25.01 3.22 17.59
CA GLU A 14 25.06 4.65 17.27
C GLU A 14 24.08 4.99 16.13
N ALA A 15 23.59 6.22 16.12
CA ALA A 15 22.78 6.74 15.03
C ALA A 15 23.49 6.55 13.67
N GLY A 16 22.77 6.03 12.68
CA GLY A 16 23.29 5.71 11.35
C GLY A 16 23.97 4.35 11.22
N GLN A 17 24.22 3.63 12.31
CA GLN A 17 24.82 2.30 12.27
C GLN A 17 23.76 1.24 11.87
N THR A 18 24.13 0.36 10.94
CA THR A 18 23.33 -0.80 10.54
C THR A 18 23.72 -2.03 11.33
N LEU A 19 22.74 -2.65 12.01
CA LEU A 19 22.93 -3.86 12.81
C LEU A 19 22.78 -5.13 11.98
N VAL A 20 21.90 -5.08 11.00
CA VAL A 20 21.48 -6.23 10.21
C VAL A 20 21.43 -5.78 8.75
N TYR A 21 22.04 -6.53 7.87
CA TYR A 21 22.03 -6.26 6.43
C TYR A 21 21.14 -7.27 5.70
N GLU A 22 20.32 -6.78 4.77
CA GLU A 22 19.52 -7.61 3.88
C GLU A 22 20.37 -8.65 3.16
N GLY A 23 19.90 -9.91 3.13
CA GLY A 23 20.59 -11.02 2.48
C GLY A 23 21.66 -11.72 3.33
N GLU A 24 22.09 -11.16 4.46
CA GLU A 24 23.02 -11.83 5.37
C GLU A 24 22.35 -13.01 6.11
N ILE A 25 23.12 -14.03 6.40
CA ILE A 25 22.66 -15.13 7.26
C ILE A 25 22.81 -14.67 8.71
N GLY A 26 21.71 -14.68 9.45
CA GLY A 26 21.69 -14.31 10.86
C GLY A 26 20.89 -15.31 11.69
N SER A 27 21.18 -15.34 12.97
CA SER A 27 20.52 -16.23 13.93
C SER A 27 20.14 -15.52 15.22
N GLU A 28 20.09 -14.19 15.17
CA GLU A 28 19.82 -13.34 16.33
C GLU A 28 18.49 -12.61 16.16
N LEU A 29 17.75 -12.56 17.26
CA LEU A 29 16.60 -11.67 17.49
C LEU A 29 17.08 -10.44 18.29
N PHE A 30 16.62 -9.28 17.92
CA PHE A 30 16.87 -8.04 18.63
C PHE A 30 15.58 -7.45 19.19
N ILE A 31 15.58 -7.05 20.45
CA ILE A 31 14.47 -6.37 21.14
C ILE A 31 14.95 -4.98 21.47
N ILE A 32 14.24 -3.96 21.02
CA ILE A 32 14.60 -2.56 21.24
C ILE A 32 14.23 -2.15 22.67
N ALA A 33 15.24 -1.83 23.48
CA ALA A 33 15.02 -1.31 24.81
C ALA A 33 14.72 0.20 24.77
N GLN A 34 15.50 0.96 23.97
CA GLN A 34 15.32 2.39 23.79
C GLN A 34 15.82 2.78 22.40
N GLY A 35 15.21 3.81 21.78
CA GLY A 35 15.62 4.34 20.49
C GLY A 35 14.69 3.93 19.35
N CYS A 36 15.19 4.04 18.11
CA CYS A 36 14.43 3.82 16.89
C CYS A 36 15.27 3.17 15.80
N ILE A 37 14.77 2.09 15.20
CA ILE A 37 15.39 1.37 14.09
C ILE A 37 14.53 1.55 12.84
N SER A 38 15.15 1.96 11.72
CA SER A 38 14.56 1.95 10.38
C SER A 38 14.77 0.59 9.74
N ILE A 39 13.71 0.04 9.14
CA ILE A 39 13.77 -1.17 8.32
C ILE A 39 13.75 -0.74 6.86
N SER A 40 14.72 -1.17 6.06
CA SER A 40 14.81 -0.86 4.63
C SER A 40 15.17 -2.07 3.79
N VAL A 41 14.72 -2.05 2.53
CA VAL A 41 15.09 -3.04 1.51
C VAL A 41 15.73 -2.32 0.33
N LYS A 42 16.63 -3.00 -0.35
CA LYS A 42 17.29 -2.49 -1.54
C LYS A 42 16.40 -2.70 -2.78
N SER A 43 16.10 -1.62 -3.50
CA SER A 43 15.37 -1.65 -4.75
C SER A 43 16.19 -0.95 -5.84
N GLY A 44 16.93 -1.73 -6.64
CA GLY A 44 17.91 -1.18 -7.58
C GLY A 44 19.05 -0.47 -6.86
N GLU A 45 19.24 0.82 -7.11
CA GLU A 45 20.26 1.65 -6.46
C GLU A 45 19.75 2.38 -5.20
N GLU A 46 18.45 2.33 -4.92
CA GLU A 46 17.82 3.03 -3.79
C GLU A 46 17.49 2.09 -2.63
N ASN A 47 17.54 2.62 -1.41
CA ASN A 47 17.04 1.95 -0.22
C ASN A 47 15.64 2.48 0.08
N ILE A 48 14.65 1.60 0.06
CA ILE A 48 13.26 1.93 0.39
C ILE A 48 13.01 1.63 1.87
N GLU A 49 12.67 2.66 2.65
CA GLU A 49 12.26 2.48 4.05
C GLU A 49 10.86 1.86 4.10
N LEU A 50 10.77 0.67 4.69
CA LEU A 50 9.50 -0.06 4.88
C LEU A 50 8.77 0.37 6.15
N GLY A 51 9.50 0.89 7.13
CA GLY A 51 8.94 1.34 8.39
C GLY A 51 9.97 1.52 9.49
N ARG A 52 9.48 1.91 10.67
CA ARG A 52 10.30 2.14 11.86
C ARG A 52 9.81 1.35 13.04
N LEU A 53 10.76 0.82 13.80
CA LEU A 53 10.56 0.10 15.05
C LEU A 53 11.02 0.95 16.21
N ARG A 54 10.35 0.84 17.34
CA ARG A 54 10.60 1.63 18.54
C ARG A 54 10.76 0.74 19.77
N SER A 55 11.03 1.34 20.91
CA SER A 55 11.11 0.63 22.20
C SER A 55 9.93 -0.34 22.38
N GLY A 56 10.23 -1.57 22.76
CA GLY A 56 9.29 -2.69 22.88
C GLY A 56 9.06 -3.49 21.60
N ASP A 57 9.47 -2.98 20.43
CA ASP A 57 9.46 -3.74 19.19
C ASP A 57 10.67 -4.68 19.09
N PHE A 58 10.60 -5.64 18.16
CA PHE A 58 11.70 -6.57 17.88
C PHE A 58 11.87 -6.75 16.36
N PHE A 59 13.05 -7.25 15.97
CA PHE A 59 13.38 -7.60 14.58
C PHE A 59 14.39 -8.76 14.54
N GLY A 60 14.51 -9.39 13.36
CA GLY A 60 15.37 -10.57 13.16
C GLY A 60 14.73 -11.90 13.53
N GLU A 61 13.43 -11.89 13.85
CA GLU A 61 12.65 -13.08 14.21
C GLU A 61 12.57 -14.13 13.10
N MET A 62 12.49 -13.69 11.84
CA MET A 62 12.37 -14.60 10.70
C MET A 62 13.61 -15.49 10.60
N SER A 63 14.79 -14.92 10.67
CA SER A 63 16.04 -15.67 10.61
C SER A 63 16.27 -16.55 11.85
N LEU A 64 15.76 -16.12 13.02
CA LEU A 64 15.83 -16.91 14.24
C LEU A 64 14.98 -18.18 14.15
N LEU A 65 13.79 -18.10 13.56
CA LEU A 65 12.82 -19.19 13.48
C LEU A 65 13.07 -20.11 12.26
N GLU A 66 13.35 -19.52 11.10
CA GLU A 66 13.41 -20.22 9.81
C GLU A 66 14.84 -20.45 9.30
N GLN A 67 15.86 -19.88 9.96
CA GLN A 67 17.27 -19.92 9.53
C GLN A 67 17.47 -19.42 8.08
N THR A 68 16.64 -18.46 7.67
CA THR A 68 16.69 -17.84 6.36
C THR A 68 17.58 -16.59 6.38
N ALA A 69 17.97 -16.11 5.21
CA ALA A 69 18.65 -14.83 5.08
C ALA A 69 17.77 -13.68 5.59
N ARG A 70 18.38 -12.61 6.07
CA ARG A 70 17.71 -11.38 6.53
C ARG A 70 16.87 -10.77 5.41
N SER A 71 15.60 -10.56 5.66
CA SER A 71 14.65 -10.01 4.67
C SER A 71 14.77 -8.50 4.45
N ALA A 72 15.47 -7.79 5.33
CA ALA A 72 15.64 -6.35 5.27
C ALA A 72 16.87 -5.91 6.07
N SER A 73 17.38 -4.72 5.77
CA SER A 73 18.40 -4.04 6.58
C SER A 73 17.75 -3.28 7.74
N CYS A 74 18.40 -3.28 8.90
CA CYS A 74 17.96 -2.60 10.11
C CYS A 74 19.02 -1.60 10.56
N THR A 75 18.73 -0.30 10.47
CA THR A 75 19.64 0.81 10.74
C THR A 75 19.11 1.67 11.88
N ALA A 76 19.95 2.03 12.83
CA ALA A 76 19.59 2.93 13.92
C ALA A 76 19.36 4.36 13.41
N VAL A 77 18.17 4.92 13.67
CA VAL A 77 17.83 6.31 13.33
C VAL A 77 18.41 7.29 14.35
N GLU A 78 18.51 6.85 15.57
CA GLU A 78 19.08 7.56 16.73
C GLU A 78 19.87 6.56 17.59
N ASN A 79 20.61 7.04 18.57
CA ASN A 79 21.31 6.15 19.50
C ASN A 79 20.31 5.18 20.14
N THR A 80 20.52 3.91 19.90
CA THR A 80 19.56 2.85 20.19
C THR A 80 20.21 1.78 21.04
N SER A 81 19.50 1.30 22.06
CA SER A 81 19.91 0.14 22.85
C SER A 81 18.99 -1.04 22.58
N CYS A 82 19.58 -2.22 22.46
CA CYS A 82 18.85 -3.45 22.16
C CYS A 82 19.31 -4.59 23.08
N PHE A 83 18.40 -5.54 23.32
CA PHE A 83 18.75 -6.86 23.80
C PHE A 83 18.77 -7.85 22.63
N MET A 84 19.85 -8.58 22.51
CA MET A 84 20.05 -9.61 21.49
C MET A 84 19.87 -10.99 22.11
N LEU A 85 19.07 -11.84 21.44
CA LEU A 85 18.84 -13.25 21.78
C LEU A 85 19.31 -14.12 20.62
N LYS A 86 20.24 -15.02 20.85
CA LYS A 86 20.71 -15.97 19.85
C LYS A 86 19.77 -17.18 19.73
N ALA A 87 19.64 -17.74 18.52
CA ALA A 87 18.81 -18.91 18.26
C ALA A 87 19.16 -20.10 19.17
N ARG A 88 20.46 -20.33 19.43
CA ARG A 88 20.93 -21.38 20.35
C ARG A 88 20.38 -21.18 21.77
N ASP A 89 20.41 -19.95 22.26
CA ASP A 89 19.97 -19.62 23.61
C ASP A 89 18.44 -19.66 23.71
N PHE A 90 17.74 -19.27 22.65
CA PHE A 90 16.28 -19.46 22.56
C PHE A 90 15.90 -20.96 22.58
N SER A 91 16.64 -21.82 21.87
CA SER A 91 16.42 -23.27 21.92
C SER A 91 16.61 -23.84 23.33
N GLN A 92 17.56 -23.32 24.09
CA GLN A 92 17.75 -23.71 25.50
C GLN A 92 16.59 -23.24 26.37
N ILE A 93 16.04 -22.05 26.14
CA ILE A 93 14.85 -21.56 26.85
C ILE A 93 13.65 -22.47 26.57
N ILE A 94 13.47 -22.92 25.32
CA ILE A 94 12.37 -23.86 24.96
C ILE A 94 12.45 -25.15 25.77
N VAL A 95 13.66 -25.69 25.99
CA VAL A 95 13.86 -26.95 26.72
C VAL A 95 13.74 -26.75 28.25
N ASN A 96 14.33 -25.68 28.77
CA ASN A 96 14.48 -25.50 30.23
C ASN A 96 13.30 -24.76 30.86
N ASP A 97 12.63 -23.88 30.11
CA ASP A 97 11.49 -23.07 30.59
C ASP A 97 10.45 -22.86 29.47
N PRO A 98 9.70 -23.91 29.09
CA PRO A 98 8.75 -23.87 27.97
C PRO A 98 7.63 -22.84 28.17
N VAL A 99 7.29 -22.48 29.41
CA VAL A 99 6.26 -21.48 29.70
C VAL A 99 6.74 -20.09 29.25
N ILE A 100 7.99 -19.76 29.52
CA ILE A 100 8.59 -18.51 29.05
C ILE A 100 8.75 -18.52 27.54
N ALA A 101 9.19 -19.63 26.96
CA ALA A 101 9.30 -19.77 25.50
C ALA A 101 7.96 -19.49 24.80
N VAL A 102 6.86 -20.09 25.30
CA VAL A 102 5.51 -19.85 24.78
C VAL A 102 5.11 -18.38 24.89
N SER A 103 5.42 -17.73 26.03
CA SER A 103 5.11 -16.30 26.21
C SER A 103 5.87 -15.42 25.21
N ILE A 104 7.15 -15.71 24.94
CA ILE A 104 7.95 -15.01 23.92
C ILE A 104 7.33 -15.19 22.54
N LEU A 105 7.00 -16.43 22.15
CA LEU A 105 6.38 -16.74 20.86
C LEU A 105 5.03 -16.07 20.68
N GLN A 106 4.19 -16.04 21.73
CA GLN A 106 2.90 -15.31 21.68
C GLN A 106 3.08 -13.82 21.46
N GLN A 107 4.07 -13.20 22.10
CA GLN A 107 4.38 -11.79 21.91
C GLN A 107 4.89 -11.51 20.49
N MET A 108 5.77 -12.37 19.99
CA MET A 108 6.26 -12.31 18.61
C MET A 108 5.10 -12.43 17.60
N LEU A 109 4.23 -13.43 17.79
CA LEU A 109 3.06 -13.63 16.93
C LEU A 109 2.13 -12.41 16.94
N SER A 110 1.76 -11.90 18.13
CA SER A 110 0.90 -10.73 18.27
C SER A 110 1.47 -9.50 17.54
N SER A 111 2.76 -9.25 17.69
CA SER A 111 3.43 -8.12 17.04
C SER A 111 3.47 -8.30 15.52
N THR A 112 3.80 -9.51 15.04
CA THR A 112 3.83 -9.83 13.61
C THR A 112 2.44 -9.68 12.97
N VAL A 113 1.39 -10.19 13.62
CA VAL A 113 0.00 -10.01 13.17
C VAL A 113 -0.37 -8.53 13.11
N SER A 114 -0.01 -7.74 14.13
CA SER A 114 -0.27 -6.30 14.16
C SER A 114 0.45 -5.54 13.03
N ARG A 115 1.68 -5.94 12.69
CA ARG A 115 2.42 -5.39 11.55
C ARG A 115 1.75 -5.76 10.23
N LEU A 116 1.33 -7.01 10.06
CA LEU A 116 0.64 -7.49 8.87
C LEU A 116 -0.67 -6.72 8.64
N LEU A 117 -1.49 -6.55 9.68
CA LEU A 117 -2.74 -5.80 9.59
C LEU A 117 -2.52 -4.34 9.19
N ARG A 118 -1.49 -3.68 9.74
CA ARG A 118 -1.12 -2.31 9.33
C ARG A 118 -0.67 -2.24 7.87
N THR A 119 0.12 -3.20 7.41
CA THR A 119 0.56 -3.26 6.01
C THR A 119 -0.62 -3.49 5.07
N ASN A 120 -1.55 -4.38 5.42
CA ASN A 120 -2.75 -4.63 4.63
C ASN A 120 -3.65 -3.39 4.53
N SER A 121 -3.83 -2.63 5.61
CA SER A 121 -4.61 -1.39 5.57
C SER A 121 -3.97 -0.33 4.67
N PHE A 122 -2.65 -0.19 4.73
CA PHE A 122 -1.91 0.71 3.84
C PHE A 122 -2.04 0.30 2.37
N LEU A 123 -1.90 -1.00 2.07
CA LEU A 123 -2.05 -1.53 0.71
C LEU A 123 -3.47 -1.26 0.16
N THR A 124 -4.50 -1.44 0.98
CA THR A 124 -5.88 -1.12 0.62
C THR A 124 -6.05 0.35 0.26
N GLN A 125 -5.45 1.26 1.03
CA GLN A 125 -5.47 2.69 0.73
C GLN A 125 -4.77 3.02 -0.59
N VAL A 126 -3.61 2.42 -0.87
CA VAL A 126 -2.87 2.63 -2.12
C VAL A 126 -3.70 2.17 -3.33
N ILE A 127 -4.38 1.01 -3.22
CA ILE A 127 -5.28 0.51 -4.27
C ILE A 127 -6.43 1.50 -4.49
N GLN A 128 -7.08 1.97 -3.42
CA GLN A 128 -8.17 2.94 -3.53
C GLN A 128 -7.72 4.25 -4.19
N TRP A 129 -6.57 4.79 -3.79
CA TRP A 129 -6.00 5.99 -4.43
C TRP A 129 -5.68 5.77 -5.92
N GLY A 130 -5.16 4.58 -6.28
CA GLY A 130 -4.93 4.20 -7.66
C GLY A 130 -6.23 4.17 -8.48
N ASP A 131 -7.29 3.59 -7.94
CA ASP A 131 -8.60 3.52 -8.59
C ASP A 131 -9.25 4.91 -8.72
N GLU A 132 -9.17 5.74 -7.68
CA GLU A 132 -9.64 7.13 -7.75
C GLU A 132 -8.86 7.96 -8.76
N ALA A 133 -7.53 7.84 -8.79
CA ALA A 133 -6.69 8.54 -9.76
C ALA A 133 -7.03 8.11 -11.18
N LYS A 134 -7.20 6.79 -11.42
CA LYS A 134 -7.64 6.25 -12.69
C LYS A 134 -9.01 6.80 -13.09
N LYS A 135 -9.98 6.77 -12.17
CA LYS A 135 -11.33 7.30 -12.41
C LYS A 135 -11.29 8.79 -12.81
N ARG A 136 -10.54 9.62 -12.06
CA ARG A 136 -10.36 11.05 -12.38
C ARG A 136 -9.69 11.27 -13.74
N ALA A 137 -8.76 10.40 -14.15
CA ALA A 137 -8.07 10.51 -15.42
C ALA A 137 -8.97 10.21 -16.64
N ILE A 138 -10.03 9.40 -16.46
CA ILE A 138 -10.88 8.91 -17.55
C ILE A 138 -12.31 9.49 -17.53
N THR A 139 -12.70 10.25 -16.49
CA THR A 139 -14.02 10.87 -16.40
C THR A 139 -13.95 12.40 -16.52
N ASP A 140 -15.00 12.99 -17.02
CA ASP A 140 -15.24 14.41 -16.98
C ASP A 140 -15.74 14.81 -15.57
N PRO A 141 -15.04 15.71 -14.85
CA PRO A 141 -15.36 16.03 -13.46
C PRO A 141 -16.71 16.76 -13.30
N PHE A 142 -17.23 17.35 -14.35
CA PHE A 142 -18.49 18.11 -14.32
C PHE A 142 -19.72 17.22 -14.50
N THR A 143 -19.70 16.31 -15.49
CA THR A 143 -20.85 15.45 -15.83
C THR A 143 -20.73 14.04 -15.24
N GLY A 144 -19.52 13.61 -14.88
CA GLY A 144 -19.24 12.25 -14.47
C GLY A 144 -19.31 11.21 -15.60
N LEU A 145 -19.46 11.66 -16.87
CA LEU A 145 -19.32 10.82 -18.05
C LEU A 145 -17.84 10.52 -18.31
N PHE A 146 -17.55 9.55 -19.15
CA PHE A 146 -16.19 9.37 -19.63
C PHE A 146 -15.73 10.61 -20.41
N ASN A 147 -14.43 10.93 -20.27
CA ASN A 147 -13.85 12.05 -20.99
C ASN A 147 -13.31 11.63 -22.37
N ARG A 148 -12.85 12.59 -23.16
CA ARG A 148 -12.25 12.36 -24.46
C ARG A 148 -11.06 11.39 -24.41
N ARG A 149 -10.22 11.48 -23.38
CA ARG A 149 -9.05 10.61 -23.23
C ARG A 149 -9.45 9.13 -23.13
N TYR A 150 -10.52 8.85 -22.37
CA TYR A 150 -11.06 7.48 -22.30
C TYR A 150 -11.44 6.96 -23.68
N LEU A 151 -12.07 7.79 -24.53
CA LEU A 151 -12.41 7.42 -25.89
C LEU A 151 -11.16 7.11 -26.71
N ASP A 152 -10.20 8.04 -26.73
CA ASP A 152 -8.97 7.92 -27.53
C ASP A 152 -8.18 6.65 -27.15
N ASP A 153 -8.12 6.33 -25.86
CA ASP A 153 -7.39 5.14 -25.36
C ASP A 153 -8.16 3.82 -25.57
N ASN A 154 -9.48 3.84 -25.65
CA ASN A 154 -10.30 2.61 -25.62
C ASN A 154 -11.15 2.36 -26.88
N ILE A 155 -11.20 3.27 -27.85
CA ILE A 155 -12.09 3.17 -29.02
C ILE A 155 -11.92 1.86 -29.77
N GLY A 156 -10.70 1.37 -29.96
CA GLY A 156 -10.42 0.10 -30.63
C GLY A 156 -11.00 -1.11 -29.89
N ASN A 157 -10.97 -1.10 -28.57
CA ASN A 157 -11.52 -2.17 -27.73
C ASN A 157 -13.05 -2.10 -27.68
N LEU A 158 -13.64 -0.90 -27.63
CA LEU A 158 -15.08 -0.69 -27.64
C LEU A 158 -15.71 -1.21 -28.94
N ILE A 159 -15.09 -0.89 -30.08
CA ILE A 159 -15.53 -1.41 -31.39
C ILE A 159 -15.40 -2.93 -31.43
N ARG A 160 -14.28 -3.48 -31.03
CA ARG A 160 -14.02 -4.94 -31.12
C ARG A 160 -14.97 -5.75 -30.26
N ARG A 161 -15.24 -5.33 -29.01
CA ARG A 161 -16.16 -6.03 -28.11
C ARG A 161 -17.58 -6.12 -28.67
N ASN A 162 -18.05 -5.10 -29.39
CA ASN A 162 -19.43 -5.02 -29.86
C ASN A 162 -19.61 -5.60 -31.26
N THR A 163 -18.56 -5.66 -32.11
CA THR A 163 -18.67 -6.21 -33.48
C THR A 163 -18.71 -7.74 -33.52
N GLU A 164 -18.22 -8.42 -32.47
CA GLU A 164 -18.25 -9.90 -32.41
C GLU A 164 -19.65 -10.46 -32.15
N THR A 165 -20.61 -9.64 -31.65
CA THR A 165 -21.95 -10.12 -31.27
C THR A 165 -23.10 -9.46 -32.01
N THR A 166 -23.17 -8.13 -32.07
CA THR A 166 -24.37 -7.40 -32.57
C THR A 166 -24.08 -6.17 -33.42
N GLY A 167 -22.79 -5.86 -33.66
CA GLY A 167 -22.39 -4.61 -34.30
C GLY A 167 -22.27 -3.46 -33.28
N ALA A 168 -21.67 -2.33 -33.69
CA ALA A 168 -21.53 -1.14 -32.90
C ALA A 168 -22.13 0.06 -33.63
N SER A 169 -22.86 0.91 -32.93
CA SER A 169 -23.36 2.19 -33.41
C SER A 169 -22.62 3.31 -32.66
N PHE A 170 -22.34 4.39 -33.36
CA PHE A 170 -21.70 5.58 -32.81
C PHE A 170 -22.58 6.79 -33.10
N ALA A 171 -22.93 7.53 -32.04
CA ALA A 171 -23.69 8.77 -32.17
C ALA A 171 -22.90 9.93 -31.57
N MET A 172 -22.89 11.06 -32.25
CA MET A 172 -22.36 12.33 -31.75
C MET A 172 -23.53 13.31 -31.60
N VAL A 173 -23.62 13.89 -30.41
CA VAL A 173 -24.67 14.84 -30.06
C VAL A 173 -24.01 16.16 -29.67
N ASP A 174 -24.53 17.29 -30.20
CA ASP A 174 -24.05 18.63 -29.89
C ASP A 174 -25.25 19.54 -29.58
N VAL A 175 -25.00 20.54 -28.75
CA VAL A 175 -26.02 21.55 -28.39
C VAL A 175 -25.88 22.74 -29.32
N ASP A 176 -26.86 22.94 -30.20
CA ASP A 176 -26.87 24.02 -31.15
C ASP A 176 -26.72 25.38 -30.48
N ARG A 177 -25.83 26.21 -31.02
CA ARG A 177 -25.59 27.60 -30.56
C ARG A 177 -25.28 27.70 -29.06
N PHE A 178 -24.66 26.69 -28.44
CA PHE A 178 -24.35 26.70 -27.00
C PHE A 178 -23.60 27.98 -26.56
N GLY A 179 -22.69 28.50 -27.39
CA GLY A 179 -21.98 29.75 -27.12
C GLY A 179 -22.91 30.97 -27.06
N THR A 180 -24.01 30.99 -27.86
CA THR A 180 -25.03 32.07 -27.82
C THR A 180 -25.89 31.94 -26.57
N LEU A 181 -26.31 30.73 -26.23
CA LEU A 181 -27.06 30.45 -24.99
C LEU A 181 -26.27 30.92 -23.76
N ASN A 182 -24.97 30.58 -23.73
CA ASN A 182 -24.09 30.97 -22.62
C ASN A 182 -23.95 32.50 -22.46
N LYS A 183 -23.87 33.24 -23.59
CA LYS A 183 -23.86 34.72 -23.58
C LYS A 183 -25.19 35.32 -23.11
N THR A 184 -26.31 34.68 -23.44
CA THR A 184 -27.65 35.20 -23.14
C THR A 184 -28.10 34.87 -21.72
N TYR A 185 -27.86 33.67 -21.26
CA TYR A 185 -28.40 33.13 -20.00
C TYR A 185 -27.34 32.90 -18.91
N GLY A 186 -26.08 33.05 -19.26
CA GLY A 186 -24.96 32.86 -18.34
C GLY A 186 -24.52 31.39 -18.16
N SER A 187 -23.32 31.22 -17.62
CA SER A 187 -22.68 29.91 -17.48
C SER A 187 -23.44 28.96 -16.56
N VAL A 188 -23.96 29.44 -15.43
CA VAL A 188 -24.69 28.63 -14.45
C VAL A 188 -25.93 27.97 -15.05
N PHE A 189 -26.68 28.72 -15.90
CA PHE A 189 -27.83 28.18 -16.59
C PHE A 189 -27.44 27.11 -17.62
N CYS A 190 -26.40 27.36 -18.39
CA CYS A 190 -25.90 26.42 -19.38
C CYS A 190 -25.31 25.17 -18.76
N ASP A 191 -24.66 25.29 -17.61
CA ASP A 191 -24.16 24.16 -16.83
C ASP A 191 -25.32 23.26 -16.37
N ASN A 192 -26.42 23.84 -15.89
CA ASN A 192 -27.62 23.07 -15.51
C ASN A 192 -28.25 22.36 -16.73
N ILE A 193 -28.25 22.97 -17.92
CA ILE A 193 -28.70 22.31 -19.15
C ILE A 193 -27.82 21.07 -19.47
N LEU A 194 -26.50 21.20 -19.39
CA LEU A 194 -25.60 20.09 -19.65
C LEU A 194 -25.80 18.95 -18.65
N LEU A 195 -26.02 19.26 -17.39
CA LEU A 195 -26.30 18.23 -16.36
C LEU A 195 -27.66 17.55 -16.63
N ALA A 196 -28.68 18.30 -17.00
CA ALA A 196 -29.99 17.74 -17.33
C ALA A 196 -29.94 16.82 -18.56
N ILE A 197 -29.22 17.21 -19.62
CA ILE A 197 -28.97 16.34 -20.77
C ILE A 197 -28.24 15.08 -20.36
N THR A 198 -27.20 15.20 -19.52
CA THR A 198 -26.43 14.07 -18.98
C THR A 198 -27.32 13.07 -18.24
N ASP A 199 -28.23 13.58 -17.40
CA ASP A 199 -29.18 12.76 -16.64
C ASP A 199 -30.19 12.04 -17.54
N VAL A 200 -30.66 12.70 -18.61
CA VAL A 200 -31.52 12.06 -19.61
C VAL A 200 -30.75 10.92 -20.30
N PHE A 201 -29.52 11.14 -20.72
CA PHE A 201 -28.71 10.11 -21.35
C PHE A 201 -28.44 8.92 -20.42
N LYS A 202 -28.07 9.17 -19.17
CA LYS A 202 -27.87 8.10 -18.18
C LYS A 202 -29.13 7.25 -17.90
N LYS A 203 -30.32 7.84 -18.10
CA LYS A 203 -31.61 7.14 -17.94
C LYS A 203 -32.05 6.39 -19.19
N THR A 204 -31.64 6.86 -20.36
CA THR A 204 -32.08 6.33 -21.65
C THR A 204 -31.18 5.20 -22.15
N PHE A 205 -29.89 5.32 -21.93
CA PHE A 205 -28.88 4.36 -22.38
C PHE A 205 -28.56 3.35 -21.28
N ASP A 206 -28.37 2.09 -21.65
CA ASP A 206 -28.10 0.99 -20.73
C ASP A 206 -26.64 0.95 -20.28
N HIS A 207 -26.35 0.11 -19.28
CA HIS A 207 -25.00 -0.13 -18.74
C HIS A 207 -24.00 -0.67 -19.76
N GLN A 208 -24.47 -1.16 -20.89
CA GLN A 208 -23.62 -1.64 -21.99
C GLN A 208 -23.16 -0.49 -22.90
N ASP A 209 -23.85 0.66 -22.85
CA ASP A 209 -23.55 1.83 -23.65
C ASP A 209 -22.46 2.69 -23.02
N THR A 210 -21.62 3.31 -23.81
CA THR A 210 -20.53 4.16 -23.35
C THR A 210 -20.86 5.61 -23.64
N LEU A 211 -21.13 6.38 -22.60
CA LEU A 211 -21.41 7.80 -22.68
C LEU A 211 -20.14 8.61 -22.44
N ILE A 212 -19.81 9.51 -23.37
CA ILE A 212 -18.56 10.27 -23.37
C ILE A 212 -18.86 11.74 -23.57
N ARG A 213 -18.20 12.61 -22.78
CA ARG A 213 -18.14 14.05 -23.01
C ARG A 213 -16.82 14.41 -23.67
N ARG A 214 -16.91 15.11 -24.80
CA ARG A 214 -15.74 15.59 -25.56
C ARG A 214 -15.33 16.99 -25.11
#